data_536ef9b1685d56306777d3578cf9266a
#
_entry.id   536ef9b1685d56306777d3578cf9266a
#
_cell.length_a   1.000
_cell.length_b   1.000
_cell.length_c   1.000
_cell.angle_alpha   90.00
_cell.angle_beta   90.00
_cell.angle_gamma   90.00
#
_symmetry.space_group_name_H-M   'P 1'
#
loop_
_entity.id
_entity.type
_entity.pdbx_description
1 polymer ?
#
loop_
_entity_poly.entity_id
_entity_poly.type
_entity_poly.pdbx_seq_one_letter_code
_entity_poly.pdbx_strand_id
1 'polypeptide(L)'
;ITTKEIAKICGVSRTTVHRALNNTGRISEKTKRMILETAEKNGYRPDLLATGLAKGKTYYIGVVVMDVNNRYFSQMLSALEIEARERGYFINITLHQNDKEIEKEQLCKLADYHVDGIILSSVNKGEEYKKFIESLNIPVVTIDNKIADKIPFVTVNGRSAISKAVCEIAESGYEKVIFVCPPLAEKNLENIYVHEERTAGFKEAVKKIHGLEYVIIGNWDYQKQAKKELEKSEKKTAFLCTGDMFALNLIRMFEKNGKRAGQDYGIMGYDNIDFLEYVTPRLTTIDNHVEKVAEEAFNLLLQLMENKNVAETERILETVTVQGETI
;
A
#
# COMPACT_ATOMS: atom_id res chain seq x y z
N ILE A 1 -12.29 -34.87 13.62
CA ILE A 1 -11.58 -36.12 13.44
C ILE A 1 -10.11 -35.88 13.11
N THR A 2 -9.22 -36.74 13.56
CA THR A 2 -7.77 -36.65 13.33
C THR A 2 -7.29 -37.66 12.29
N THR A 3 -6.09 -37.48 11.72
CA THR A 3 -5.48 -38.44 10.80
C THR A 3 -5.29 -39.82 11.44
N LYS A 4 -5.14 -39.87 12.79
CA LYS A 4 -5.06 -41.13 13.56
C LYS A 4 -6.39 -41.87 13.57
N GLU A 5 -7.49 -41.18 13.72
CA GLU A 5 -8.84 -41.76 13.70
C GLU A 5 -9.24 -42.22 12.30
N ILE A 6 -8.93 -41.44 11.27
CA ILE A 6 -9.12 -41.85 9.87
C ILE A 6 -8.34 -43.14 9.59
N ALA A 7 -7.09 -43.22 10.02
CA ALA A 7 -6.26 -44.42 9.87
C ALA A 7 -6.92 -45.64 10.51
N LYS A 8 -7.49 -45.49 11.71
CA LYS A 8 -8.21 -46.53 12.42
C LYS A 8 -9.48 -46.98 11.68
N ILE A 9 -10.28 -46.02 11.19
CA ILE A 9 -11.53 -46.33 10.45
C ILE A 9 -11.22 -47.05 9.15
N CYS A 10 -10.20 -46.60 8.40
CA CYS A 10 -9.83 -47.17 7.12
C CYS A 10 -8.96 -48.45 7.23
N GLY A 11 -8.51 -48.84 8.42
CA GLY A 11 -7.65 -49.98 8.60
C GLY A 11 -6.25 -49.84 7.98
N VAL A 12 -5.71 -48.62 7.92
CA VAL A 12 -4.43 -48.29 7.29
C VAL A 12 -3.50 -47.55 8.24
N SER A 13 -2.22 -47.40 7.86
CA SER A 13 -1.27 -46.61 8.66
C SER A 13 -1.53 -45.12 8.54
N ARG A 14 -1.12 -44.31 9.57
CA ARG A 14 -1.14 -42.85 9.51
C ARG A 14 -0.36 -42.30 8.30
N THR A 15 0.74 -42.95 7.95
CA THR A 15 1.55 -42.60 6.79
C THR A 15 0.76 -42.78 5.50
N THR A 16 -0.07 -43.84 5.39
CA THR A 16 -0.94 -44.06 4.23
C THR A 16 -2.03 -42.98 4.15
N VAL A 17 -2.64 -42.59 5.27
CA VAL A 17 -3.59 -41.49 5.31
C VAL A 17 -2.93 -40.17 4.86
N HIS A 18 -1.77 -39.87 5.43
CA HIS A 18 -1.02 -38.64 5.03
C HIS A 18 -0.69 -38.62 3.56
N ARG A 19 -0.25 -39.73 2.98
CA ARG A 19 0.03 -39.85 1.53
C ARG A 19 -1.23 -39.64 0.71
N ALA A 20 -2.36 -40.22 1.11
CA ALA A 20 -3.65 -40.05 0.40
C ALA A 20 -4.12 -38.60 0.41
N LEU A 21 -4.09 -37.94 1.59
CA LEU A 21 -4.53 -36.55 1.76
C LEU A 21 -3.63 -35.56 1.01
N ASN A 22 -2.32 -35.82 0.92
CA ASN A 22 -1.36 -34.93 0.25
C ASN A 22 -1.03 -35.35 -1.19
N ASN A 23 -1.69 -36.38 -1.72
CA ASN A 23 -1.45 -36.91 -3.05
C ASN A 23 0.03 -37.28 -3.31
N THR A 24 0.71 -37.87 -2.32
CA THR A 24 2.13 -38.23 -2.37
C THR A 24 2.33 -39.73 -2.28
N GLY A 25 3.40 -40.24 -2.91
CA GLY A 25 3.77 -41.65 -2.85
C GLY A 25 2.84 -42.57 -3.63
N ARG A 26 3.15 -43.89 -3.60
CA ARG A 26 2.34 -44.91 -4.28
C ARG A 26 1.26 -45.45 -3.33
N ILE A 27 0.01 -45.20 -3.67
CA ILE A 27 -1.19 -45.72 -2.99
C ILE A 27 -2.15 -46.20 -4.07
N SER A 28 -2.87 -47.31 -3.83
CA SER A 28 -3.90 -47.78 -4.77
C SER A 28 -5.05 -46.73 -4.83
N GLU A 29 -5.62 -46.52 -6.00
CA GLU A 29 -6.74 -45.58 -6.17
C GLU A 29 -7.95 -45.96 -5.27
N LYS A 30 -8.17 -47.22 -5.07
CA LYS A 30 -9.20 -47.75 -4.14
C LYS A 30 -8.96 -47.26 -2.71
N THR A 31 -7.73 -47.40 -2.20
CA THR A 31 -7.36 -46.99 -0.86
C THR A 31 -7.40 -45.49 -0.70
N LYS A 32 -6.93 -44.74 -1.72
CA LYS A 32 -6.97 -43.27 -1.74
C LYS A 32 -8.40 -42.76 -1.65
N ARG A 33 -9.30 -43.28 -2.50
CA ARG A 33 -10.71 -42.89 -2.51
C ARG A 33 -11.38 -43.17 -1.17
N MET A 34 -11.19 -44.36 -0.59
CA MET A 34 -11.72 -44.73 0.72
C MET A 34 -11.30 -43.74 1.81
N ILE A 35 -10.01 -43.31 1.81
CA ILE A 35 -9.49 -42.38 2.81
C ILE A 35 -10.11 -41.00 2.61
N LEU A 36 -10.20 -40.50 1.36
CA LEU A 36 -10.77 -39.18 1.06
C LEU A 36 -12.26 -39.13 1.40
N GLU A 37 -13.04 -40.13 1.02
CA GLU A 37 -14.46 -40.26 1.38
C GLU A 37 -14.67 -40.32 2.90
N THR A 38 -13.81 -41.06 3.62
CA THR A 38 -13.85 -41.10 5.07
C THR A 38 -13.53 -39.79 5.72
N ALA A 39 -12.51 -39.06 5.19
CA ALA A 39 -12.14 -37.75 5.67
C ALA A 39 -13.28 -36.72 5.45
N GLU A 40 -13.87 -36.70 4.28
CA GLU A 40 -14.99 -35.82 3.93
C GLU A 40 -16.23 -36.09 4.78
N LYS A 41 -16.66 -37.36 4.86
CA LYS A 41 -17.82 -37.77 5.65
C LYS A 41 -17.71 -37.43 7.14
N ASN A 42 -16.51 -37.41 7.67
CA ASN A 42 -16.27 -37.06 9.06
C ASN A 42 -15.80 -35.62 9.29
N GLY A 43 -15.91 -34.76 8.29
CA GLY A 43 -15.57 -33.34 8.39
C GLY A 43 -14.08 -33.09 8.73
N TYR A 44 -13.18 -33.95 8.25
CA TYR A 44 -11.74 -33.76 8.47
C TYR A 44 -11.26 -32.48 7.76
N ARG A 45 -10.60 -31.63 8.52
CA ARG A 45 -9.87 -30.47 7.98
C ARG A 45 -8.40 -30.62 8.37
N PRO A 46 -7.47 -30.52 7.39
CA PRO A 46 -6.05 -30.48 7.70
C PRO A 46 -5.73 -29.32 8.64
N ASP A 47 -4.92 -29.58 9.64
CA ASP A 47 -4.29 -28.53 10.42
C ASP A 47 -3.17 -27.93 9.56
N LEU A 48 -3.47 -26.77 8.94
CA LEU A 48 -2.54 -26.11 8.03
C LEU A 48 -1.33 -25.55 8.78
N LEU A 49 -1.50 -25.12 10.04
CA LEU A 49 -0.39 -24.62 10.86
C LEU A 49 0.59 -25.74 11.18
N ALA A 50 0.10 -26.90 11.65
CA ALA A 50 0.95 -28.06 11.92
C ALA A 50 1.62 -28.59 10.63
N THR A 51 0.91 -28.53 9.49
CA THR A 51 1.44 -28.96 8.20
C THR A 51 2.47 -27.96 7.66
N GLY A 52 2.23 -26.67 7.84
CA GLY A 52 3.11 -25.58 7.45
C GLY A 52 4.43 -25.61 8.22
N LEU A 53 4.38 -25.75 9.55
CA LEU A 53 5.56 -25.90 10.39
C LEU A 53 6.43 -27.09 9.96
N ALA A 54 5.80 -28.22 9.60
CA ALA A 54 6.54 -29.40 9.12
C ALA A 54 7.18 -29.21 7.73
N LYS A 55 6.64 -28.29 6.91
CA LYS A 55 7.14 -27.97 5.57
C LYS A 55 8.02 -26.72 5.54
N GLY A 56 8.14 -25.98 6.64
CA GLY A 56 8.85 -24.70 6.73
C GLY A 56 8.13 -23.57 5.98
N LYS A 57 6.80 -23.69 5.72
CA LYS A 57 5.96 -22.66 5.08
C LYS A 57 4.60 -22.63 5.75
N THR A 58 4.17 -21.45 6.19
CA THR A 58 2.85 -21.26 6.82
C THR A 58 1.78 -20.81 5.85
N TYR A 59 2.16 -20.29 4.70
CA TYR A 59 1.29 -19.66 3.71
C TYR A 59 0.56 -18.42 4.24
N TYR A 60 1.14 -17.74 5.25
CA TYR A 60 0.67 -16.45 5.74
C TYR A 60 1.66 -15.35 5.41
N ILE A 61 1.15 -14.24 4.89
CA ILE A 61 1.90 -13.01 4.66
C ILE A 61 1.39 -11.95 5.63
N GLY A 62 2.32 -11.31 6.36
CA GLY A 62 2.01 -10.14 7.17
C GLY A 62 1.85 -8.90 6.30
N VAL A 63 0.82 -8.11 6.52
CA VAL A 63 0.65 -6.80 5.89
C VAL A 63 0.48 -5.75 6.96
N VAL A 64 1.41 -4.80 7.01
CA VAL A 64 1.45 -3.75 8.04
C VAL A 64 1.28 -2.40 7.37
N VAL A 65 0.20 -1.69 7.69
CA VAL A 65 -0.12 -0.37 7.13
C VAL A 65 -0.57 0.59 8.24
N MET A 66 -0.70 1.87 7.89
CA MET A 66 -1.08 2.91 8.85
C MET A 66 -2.47 2.65 9.46
N ASP A 67 -3.50 2.65 8.63
CA ASP A 67 -4.89 2.43 9.02
C ASP A 67 -5.74 1.97 7.81
N VAL A 68 -7.02 1.71 8.05
CA VAL A 68 -7.99 1.35 7.00
C VAL A 68 -8.98 2.49 6.68
N ASN A 69 -8.89 3.63 7.37
CA ASN A 69 -9.76 4.78 7.14
C ASN A 69 -9.26 5.58 5.93
N ASN A 70 -7.97 5.60 5.68
CA ASN A 70 -7.42 6.14 4.45
C ASN A 70 -7.75 5.19 3.29
N ARG A 71 -8.53 5.70 2.33
CA ARG A 71 -9.04 4.91 1.21
C ARG A 71 -7.92 4.28 0.37
N TYR A 72 -6.79 4.94 0.23
CA TYR A 72 -5.61 4.40 -0.42
C TYR A 72 -5.18 3.07 0.21
N PHE A 73 -5.02 3.01 1.53
CA PHE A 73 -4.62 1.78 2.21
C PHE A 73 -5.67 0.68 2.14
N SER A 74 -6.96 1.02 2.20
CA SER A 74 -8.00 0.00 2.05
C SER A 74 -8.06 -0.60 0.65
N GLN A 75 -7.78 0.17 -0.41
CA GLN A 75 -7.60 -0.32 -1.78
C GLN A 75 -6.33 -1.19 -1.90
N MET A 76 -5.21 -0.75 -1.32
CA MET A 76 -3.96 -1.50 -1.26
C MET A 76 -4.15 -2.87 -0.60
N LEU A 77 -4.84 -2.92 0.54
CA LEU A 77 -5.15 -4.17 1.23
C LEU A 77 -6.01 -5.11 0.39
N SER A 78 -6.99 -4.57 -0.33
CA SER A 78 -7.82 -5.36 -1.25
C SER A 78 -7.00 -5.93 -2.40
N ALA A 79 -6.11 -5.13 -2.99
CA ALA A 79 -5.23 -5.58 -4.07
C ALA A 79 -4.24 -6.66 -3.57
N LEU A 80 -3.61 -6.45 -2.41
CA LEU A 80 -2.72 -7.45 -1.79
C LEU A 80 -3.44 -8.75 -1.42
N GLU A 81 -4.70 -8.70 -1.01
CA GLU A 81 -5.51 -9.90 -0.73
C GLU A 81 -5.72 -10.71 -2.00
N ILE A 82 -6.07 -10.06 -3.11
CA ILE A 82 -6.25 -10.71 -4.42
C ILE A 82 -4.94 -11.42 -4.83
N GLU A 83 -3.81 -10.71 -4.79
CA GLU A 83 -2.50 -11.26 -5.12
C GLU A 83 -2.13 -12.47 -4.25
N ALA A 84 -2.38 -12.38 -2.94
CA ALA A 84 -2.12 -13.45 -1.99
C ALA A 84 -2.99 -14.69 -2.29
N ARG A 85 -4.29 -14.49 -2.43
CA ARG A 85 -5.28 -15.56 -2.64
C ARG A 85 -5.02 -16.32 -3.95
N GLU A 86 -4.69 -15.62 -5.04
CA GLU A 86 -4.36 -16.25 -6.34
C GLU A 86 -3.11 -17.13 -6.26
N ARG A 87 -2.21 -16.84 -5.32
CA ARG A 87 -0.96 -17.60 -5.11
C ARG A 87 -1.05 -18.57 -3.91
N GLY A 88 -2.24 -18.73 -3.33
CA GLY A 88 -2.49 -19.68 -2.24
C GLY A 88 -2.01 -19.21 -0.88
N TYR A 89 -1.81 -17.92 -0.68
CA TYR A 89 -1.47 -17.31 0.61
C TYR A 89 -2.68 -16.66 1.28
N PHE A 90 -2.62 -16.51 2.59
CA PHE A 90 -3.51 -15.68 3.38
C PHE A 90 -2.77 -14.45 3.86
N ILE A 91 -3.45 -13.31 3.98
CA ILE A 91 -2.88 -12.12 4.59
C ILE A 91 -3.30 -11.98 6.05
N ASN A 92 -2.34 -11.56 6.90
CA ASN A 92 -2.56 -11.15 8.27
C ASN A 92 -2.32 -9.64 8.36
N ILE A 93 -3.40 -8.87 8.50
CA ILE A 93 -3.35 -7.41 8.48
C ILE A 93 -3.16 -6.89 9.90
N THR A 94 -2.19 -5.99 10.08
CA THR A 94 -1.98 -5.24 11.31
C THR A 94 -1.82 -3.75 11.02
N LEU A 95 -2.18 -2.91 11.98
CA LEU A 95 -2.22 -1.45 11.82
C LEU A 95 -1.31 -0.79 12.84
N HIS A 96 -0.45 0.12 12.40
CA HIS A 96 0.47 0.83 13.30
C HIS A 96 0.00 2.24 13.70
N GLN A 97 -1.04 2.78 13.07
CA GLN A 97 -1.66 4.07 13.42
C GLN A 97 -0.66 5.23 13.59
N ASN A 98 0.37 5.27 12.74
CA ASN A 98 1.52 6.20 12.82
C ASN A 98 2.36 6.11 14.10
N ASP A 99 2.23 5.04 14.87
CA ASP A 99 3.04 4.80 16.06
C ASP A 99 4.22 3.87 15.75
N LYS A 100 5.42 4.37 15.98
CA LYS A 100 6.68 3.66 15.71
C LYS A 100 6.88 2.40 16.55
N GLU A 101 6.43 2.43 17.81
CA GLU A 101 6.59 1.30 18.71
C GLU A 101 5.50 0.25 18.45
N ILE A 102 4.27 0.67 18.11
CA ILE A 102 3.23 -0.25 17.65
C ILE A 102 3.70 -0.98 16.38
N GLU A 103 4.30 -0.29 15.41
CA GLU A 103 4.84 -0.94 14.20
C GLU A 103 5.83 -2.06 14.55
N LYS A 104 6.81 -1.78 15.43
CA LYS A 104 7.79 -2.78 15.88
C LYS A 104 7.12 -3.97 16.59
N GLU A 105 6.18 -3.67 17.49
CA GLU A 105 5.44 -4.71 18.21
C GLU A 105 4.67 -5.63 17.25
N GLN A 106 3.99 -5.05 16.24
CA GLN A 106 3.26 -5.84 15.24
C GLN A 106 4.20 -6.70 14.38
N LEU A 107 5.35 -6.16 13.99
CA LEU A 107 6.35 -6.92 13.25
C LEU A 107 6.91 -8.10 14.07
N CYS A 108 7.21 -7.90 15.35
CA CYS A 108 7.61 -8.99 16.24
C CYS A 108 6.52 -10.07 16.36
N LYS A 109 5.25 -9.66 16.53
CA LYS A 109 4.14 -10.60 16.57
C LYS A 109 4.01 -11.40 15.28
N LEU A 110 4.13 -10.78 14.12
CA LEU A 110 4.10 -11.47 12.83
C LEU A 110 5.25 -12.48 12.73
N ALA A 111 6.44 -12.13 13.22
CA ALA A 111 7.57 -13.04 13.29
C ALA A 111 7.28 -14.24 14.22
N ASP A 112 6.72 -14.00 15.40
CA ASP A 112 6.33 -15.06 16.35
C ASP A 112 5.25 -15.99 15.78
N TYR A 113 4.35 -15.46 14.93
CA TYR A 113 3.35 -16.25 14.18
C TYR A 113 3.94 -16.96 12.94
N HIS A 114 5.26 -16.83 12.71
CA HIS A 114 5.96 -17.48 11.61
C HIS A 114 5.36 -17.17 10.23
N VAL A 115 5.00 -15.90 9.97
CA VAL A 115 4.60 -15.51 8.61
C VAL A 115 5.76 -15.74 7.64
N ASP A 116 5.46 -16.13 6.40
CA ASP A 116 6.48 -16.45 5.41
C ASP A 116 7.17 -15.20 4.83
N GLY A 117 6.49 -14.04 4.92
CA GLY A 117 7.00 -12.75 4.47
C GLY A 117 6.13 -11.60 4.95
N ILE A 118 6.63 -10.37 4.81
CA ILE A 118 5.94 -9.15 5.28
C ILE A 118 5.96 -8.08 4.18
N ILE A 119 4.81 -7.43 3.97
CA ILE A 119 4.67 -6.18 3.20
C ILE A 119 4.38 -5.06 4.20
N LEU A 120 5.18 -3.99 4.16
CA LEU A 120 5.19 -2.94 5.17
C LEU A 120 5.13 -1.55 4.54
N SER A 121 4.12 -0.74 4.90
CA SER A 121 4.18 0.71 4.74
C SER A 121 4.67 1.32 6.05
N SER A 122 5.95 1.69 6.12
CA SER A 122 6.62 1.98 7.40
C SER A 122 6.54 3.44 7.84
N VAL A 123 6.24 3.65 9.13
CA VAL A 123 6.38 4.95 9.81
C VAL A 123 7.80 5.16 10.38
N ASN A 124 8.59 4.09 10.45
CA ASN A 124 10.00 4.14 10.87
C ASN A 124 10.95 4.28 9.68
N LYS A 125 12.16 4.80 9.92
CA LYS A 125 13.23 4.92 8.91
C LYS A 125 14.62 4.92 9.53
N GLY A 126 15.64 4.73 8.70
CA GLY A 126 17.05 4.86 9.05
C GLY A 126 17.78 3.54 9.31
N GLU A 127 19.10 3.60 9.39
CA GLU A 127 19.97 2.41 9.48
C GLU A 127 19.78 1.59 10.77
N GLU A 128 19.39 2.22 11.86
CA GLU A 128 19.09 1.51 13.10
C GLU A 128 17.82 0.66 12.95
N TYR A 129 16.79 1.24 12.34
CA TYR A 129 15.56 0.51 12.08
C TYR A 129 15.73 -0.59 11.02
N LYS A 130 16.59 -0.38 10.02
CA LYS A 130 16.99 -1.42 9.07
C LYS A 130 17.56 -2.64 9.79
N LYS A 131 18.48 -2.45 10.76
CA LYS A 131 19.04 -3.56 11.56
C LYS A 131 17.94 -4.33 12.31
N PHE A 132 16.93 -3.62 12.81
CA PHE A 132 15.77 -4.26 13.44
C PHE A 132 15.01 -5.11 12.42
N ILE A 133 14.68 -4.60 11.23
CA ILE A 133 14.03 -5.36 10.17
C ILE A 133 14.84 -6.60 9.80
N GLU A 134 16.14 -6.46 9.60
CA GLU A 134 17.05 -7.58 9.29
C GLU A 134 17.08 -8.64 10.41
N SER A 135 16.94 -8.23 11.66
CA SER A 135 16.94 -9.15 12.81
C SER A 135 15.68 -10.04 12.90
N LEU A 136 14.61 -9.69 12.21
CA LEU A 136 13.40 -10.53 12.15
C LEU A 136 13.62 -11.85 11.40
N ASN A 137 14.66 -11.92 10.55
CA ASN A 137 14.97 -13.07 9.71
C ASN A 137 13.80 -13.55 8.83
N ILE A 138 12.95 -12.61 8.42
CA ILE A 138 11.81 -12.81 7.53
C ILE A 138 11.97 -11.86 6.34
N PRO A 139 11.71 -12.28 5.10
CA PRO A 139 11.67 -11.39 3.96
C PRO A 139 10.68 -10.24 4.15
N VAL A 140 11.14 -9.01 3.99
CA VAL A 140 10.32 -7.79 4.11
C VAL A 140 10.44 -6.99 2.82
N VAL A 141 9.30 -6.59 2.27
CA VAL A 141 9.20 -5.61 1.18
C VAL A 141 8.46 -4.39 1.71
N THR A 142 9.06 -3.22 1.53
CA THR A 142 8.39 -1.97 1.90
C THR A 142 7.65 -1.37 0.70
N ILE A 143 6.53 -0.74 0.98
CA ILE A 143 5.74 0.03 0.02
C ILE A 143 5.70 1.50 0.43
N ASP A 144 5.59 2.39 -0.54
CA ASP A 144 5.48 3.85 -0.39
C ASP A 144 6.69 4.50 0.30
N ASN A 145 6.94 4.20 1.56
CA ASN A 145 7.97 4.84 2.37
C ASN A 145 9.26 4.00 2.43
N LYS A 146 10.34 4.53 1.85
CA LYS A 146 11.67 3.93 1.92
C LYS A 146 12.21 4.00 3.35
N ILE A 147 12.65 2.88 3.91
CA ILE A 147 13.24 2.80 5.26
C ILE A 147 14.71 3.22 5.23
N ALA A 148 15.50 2.55 4.41
CA ALA A 148 16.94 2.76 4.21
C ALA A 148 17.38 2.06 2.92
N ASP A 149 18.63 2.30 2.50
CA ASP A 149 19.19 1.61 1.34
C ASP A 149 19.29 0.10 1.55
N LYS A 150 19.10 -0.66 0.46
CA LYS A 150 19.10 -2.13 0.42
C LYS A 150 17.92 -2.83 1.12
N ILE A 151 16.97 -2.11 1.69
CA ILE A 151 15.68 -2.72 2.05
C ILE A 151 14.83 -2.80 0.77
N PRO A 152 14.28 -3.96 0.42
CA PRO A 152 13.41 -4.11 -0.75
C PRO A 152 12.24 -3.14 -0.71
N PHE A 153 11.98 -2.45 -1.82
CA PHE A 153 11.11 -1.29 -1.83
C PHE A 153 10.35 -1.16 -3.15
N VAL A 154 9.05 -0.92 -3.07
CA VAL A 154 8.16 -0.68 -4.21
C VAL A 154 7.37 0.60 -4.00
N THR A 155 7.40 1.51 -4.96
CA THR A 155 6.66 2.77 -4.91
C THR A 155 6.38 3.29 -6.31
N VAL A 156 5.71 4.42 -6.40
CA VAL A 156 5.55 5.21 -7.62
C VAL A 156 6.51 6.40 -7.65
N ASN A 157 6.83 6.88 -8.84
CA ASN A 157 7.68 8.06 -9.03
C ASN A 157 6.93 9.36 -8.69
N GLY A 158 6.72 9.58 -7.39
CA GLY A 158 6.00 10.74 -6.88
C GLY A 158 6.64 12.09 -7.25
N ARG A 159 7.98 12.13 -7.35
CA ARG A 159 8.72 13.34 -7.77
C ARG A 159 8.38 13.73 -9.21
N SER A 160 8.46 12.76 -10.14
CA SER A 160 8.09 12.97 -11.54
C SER A 160 6.60 13.31 -11.70
N ALA A 161 5.74 12.58 -10.98
CA ALA A 161 4.30 12.78 -10.99
C ALA A 161 3.90 14.22 -10.65
N ILE A 162 4.38 14.74 -9.53
CA ILE A 162 4.08 16.11 -9.10
C ILE A 162 4.73 17.14 -10.03
N SER A 163 5.94 16.88 -10.55
CA SER A 163 6.57 17.77 -11.52
C SER A 163 5.74 17.91 -12.80
N LYS A 164 5.20 16.79 -13.33
CA LYS A 164 4.29 16.79 -14.48
C LYS A 164 2.99 17.54 -14.17
N ALA A 165 2.38 17.30 -13.02
CA ALA A 165 1.14 17.95 -12.59
C ALA A 165 1.29 19.48 -12.50
N VAL A 166 2.42 19.99 -12.00
CA VAL A 166 2.70 21.45 -11.99
C VAL A 166 2.75 22.02 -13.41
N CYS A 167 3.37 21.30 -14.36
CA CYS A 167 3.39 21.72 -15.75
C CYS A 167 1.98 21.73 -16.36
N GLU A 168 1.18 20.69 -16.17
CA GLU A 168 -0.21 20.59 -16.65
C GLU A 168 -1.07 21.74 -16.09
N ILE A 169 -0.94 22.07 -14.81
CA ILE A 169 -1.63 23.21 -14.18
C ILE A 169 -1.22 24.53 -14.82
N ALA A 170 0.08 24.74 -15.04
CA ALA A 170 0.56 25.97 -15.68
C ALA A 170 0.11 26.09 -17.14
N GLU A 171 0.15 24.99 -17.91
CA GLU A 171 -0.33 24.93 -19.30
C GLU A 171 -1.85 25.17 -19.39
N SER A 172 -2.61 24.84 -18.34
CA SER A 172 -4.05 25.16 -18.21
C SER A 172 -4.30 26.64 -17.86
N GLY A 173 -3.24 27.48 -17.85
CA GLY A 173 -3.32 28.91 -17.66
C GLY A 173 -3.47 29.37 -16.21
N TYR A 174 -3.15 28.52 -15.24
CA TYR A 174 -3.06 28.95 -13.85
C TYR A 174 -1.74 29.66 -13.57
N GLU A 175 -1.80 30.79 -12.88
CA GLU A 175 -0.67 31.69 -12.61
C GLU A 175 -0.13 31.52 -11.17
N LYS A 176 -0.90 30.86 -10.29
CA LYS A 176 -0.51 30.55 -8.92
C LYS A 176 -0.87 29.12 -8.59
N VAL A 177 0.08 28.37 -8.01
CA VAL A 177 -0.13 27.00 -7.53
C VAL A 177 0.10 26.93 -6.03
N ILE A 178 -0.89 26.43 -5.32
CA ILE A 178 -0.83 26.18 -3.88
C ILE A 178 -0.67 24.68 -3.67
N PHE A 179 0.53 24.26 -3.23
CA PHE A 179 0.84 22.86 -2.93
C PHE A 179 0.41 22.53 -1.52
N VAL A 180 -0.47 21.53 -1.38
CA VAL A 180 -1.06 21.13 -0.08
C VAL A 180 -0.55 19.75 0.32
N CYS A 181 0.30 19.74 1.33
CA CYS A 181 0.96 18.54 1.83
C CYS A 181 1.02 18.54 3.37
N PRO A 182 -0.11 18.34 4.08
CA PRO A 182 -0.15 18.40 5.55
C PRO A 182 0.85 17.50 6.27
N PRO A 183 1.18 16.28 5.75
CA PRO A 183 2.17 15.41 6.39
C PRO A 183 3.57 15.99 6.54
N LEU A 184 3.91 17.09 5.87
CA LEU A 184 5.18 17.78 6.10
C LEU A 184 5.37 18.28 7.53
N ALA A 185 4.28 18.44 8.29
CA ALA A 185 4.32 18.75 9.72
C ALA A 185 5.05 17.67 10.52
N GLU A 186 4.97 16.41 10.06
CA GLU A 186 5.52 15.23 10.75
C GLU A 186 6.93 14.84 10.29
N LYS A 187 7.57 15.65 9.45
CA LYS A 187 8.87 15.34 8.81
C LYS A 187 9.95 14.84 9.77
N ASN A 188 10.00 15.38 10.98
CA ASN A 188 11.00 15.02 12.00
C ASN A 188 10.54 13.88 12.92
N LEU A 189 9.27 13.49 12.84
CA LEU A 189 8.65 12.51 13.72
C LEU A 189 8.45 11.16 13.02
N GLU A 190 8.08 11.19 11.75
CA GLU A 190 7.65 10.02 11.00
C GLU A 190 8.45 9.84 9.70
N ASN A 191 8.31 8.67 9.10
CA ASN A 191 8.77 8.41 7.75
C ASN A 191 7.75 8.94 6.75
N ILE A 192 8.03 10.10 6.17
CA ILE A 192 7.18 10.74 5.17
C ILE A 192 7.85 10.79 3.80
N TYR A 193 8.63 9.76 3.46
CA TYR A 193 9.43 9.71 2.23
C TYR A 193 8.64 10.09 0.97
N VAL A 194 7.44 9.51 0.77
CA VAL A 194 6.62 9.85 -0.41
C VAL A 194 6.25 11.33 -0.48
N HIS A 195 6.00 11.97 0.65
CA HIS A 195 5.67 13.40 0.71
C HIS A 195 6.89 14.28 0.52
N GLU A 196 8.07 13.83 0.95
CA GLU A 196 9.34 14.53 0.69
C GLU A 196 9.67 14.49 -0.81
N GLU A 197 9.50 13.33 -1.48
CA GLU A 197 9.70 13.19 -2.92
C GLU A 197 8.69 14.03 -3.74
N ARG A 198 7.41 13.98 -3.38
CA ARG A 198 6.37 14.84 -3.99
C ARG A 198 6.72 16.33 -3.84
N THR A 199 7.18 16.73 -2.65
CA THR A 199 7.58 18.13 -2.38
C THR A 199 8.83 18.52 -3.17
N ALA A 200 9.80 17.62 -3.33
CA ALA A 200 10.97 17.87 -4.16
C ALA A 200 10.59 18.08 -5.62
N GLY A 201 9.73 17.21 -6.18
CA GLY A 201 9.20 17.36 -7.53
C GLY A 201 8.47 18.69 -7.75
N PHE A 202 7.66 19.11 -6.77
CA PHE A 202 7.01 20.41 -6.78
C PHE A 202 8.02 21.58 -6.87
N LYS A 203 8.99 21.60 -5.96
CA LYS A 203 10.02 22.65 -5.91
C LYS A 203 10.89 22.70 -7.15
N GLU A 204 11.16 21.57 -7.77
CA GLU A 204 11.92 21.49 -9.03
C GLU A 204 11.13 22.05 -10.22
N ALA A 205 9.84 21.73 -10.28
CA ALA A 205 8.97 22.18 -11.37
C ALA A 205 8.72 23.69 -11.34
N VAL A 206 8.33 24.23 -10.17
CA VAL A 206 8.03 25.66 -10.05
C VAL A 206 9.22 26.57 -10.35
N LYS A 207 10.45 26.10 -10.11
CA LYS A 207 11.67 26.84 -10.47
C LYS A 207 11.90 26.97 -11.98
N LYS A 208 11.34 26.05 -12.77
CA LYS A 208 11.52 26.01 -14.23
C LYS A 208 10.45 26.83 -14.98
N ILE A 209 9.35 27.19 -14.32
CA ILE A 209 8.23 27.87 -14.94
C ILE A 209 8.27 29.36 -14.56
N HIS A 210 8.66 30.22 -15.52
CA HIS A 210 8.74 31.65 -15.30
C HIS A 210 7.36 32.25 -15.02
N GLY A 211 7.27 33.12 -14.00
CA GLY A 211 6.05 33.85 -13.67
C GLY A 211 5.03 33.08 -12.86
N LEU A 212 5.23 31.79 -12.62
CA LEU A 212 4.36 30.98 -11.77
C LEU A 212 4.61 31.31 -10.28
N GLU A 213 3.59 31.86 -9.62
CA GLU A 213 3.62 32.02 -8.17
C GLU A 213 3.29 30.71 -7.46
N TYR A 214 3.86 30.50 -6.28
CA TYR A 214 3.55 29.30 -5.50
C TYR A 214 3.58 29.52 -3.99
N VAL A 215 2.82 28.68 -3.30
CA VAL A 215 2.80 28.57 -1.84
C VAL A 215 2.84 27.09 -1.47
N ILE A 216 3.54 26.73 -0.39
CA ILE A 216 3.54 25.38 0.18
C ILE A 216 2.83 25.43 1.53
N ILE A 217 1.76 24.67 1.67
CA ILE A 217 1.01 24.47 2.90
C ILE A 217 1.35 23.08 3.44
N GLY A 218 2.17 23.02 4.49
CA GLY A 218 2.72 21.79 5.04
C GLY A 218 2.30 21.52 6.50
N ASN A 219 1.03 21.76 6.84
CA ASN A 219 0.51 21.55 8.19
C ASN A 219 -0.99 21.18 8.18
N TRP A 220 -1.49 20.70 9.31
CA TRP A 220 -2.84 20.16 9.43
C TRP A 220 -3.96 21.21 9.47
N ASP A 221 -3.64 22.50 9.63
CA ASP A 221 -4.62 23.60 9.49
C ASP A 221 -4.73 24.10 8.03
N TYR A 222 -4.34 23.25 7.06
CA TYR A 222 -4.26 23.55 5.63
C TYR A 222 -5.55 24.18 5.07
N GLN A 223 -6.72 23.79 5.52
CA GLN A 223 -8.00 24.35 5.05
C GLN A 223 -8.09 25.85 5.31
N LYS A 224 -7.71 26.29 6.51
CA LYS A 224 -7.70 27.71 6.90
C LYS A 224 -6.69 28.48 6.09
N GLN A 225 -5.51 27.93 5.87
CA GLN A 225 -4.46 28.57 5.08
C GLN A 225 -4.83 28.62 3.61
N ALA A 226 -5.36 27.53 3.03
CA ALA A 226 -5.82 27.46 1.65
C ALA A 226 -6.90 28.55 1.38
N LYS A 227 -7.87 28.68 2.29
CA LYS A 227 -8.89 29.74 2.19
C LYS A 227 -8.26 31.14 2.14
N LYS A 228 -7.36 31.44 3.07
CA LYS A 228 -6.67 32.73 3.14
C LYS A 228 -5.86 33.03 1.88
N GLU A 229 -5.17 32.03 1.35
CA GLU A 229 -4.35 32.17 0.15
C GLU A 229 -5.20 32.38 -1.12
N LEU A 230 -6.37 31.73 -1.23
CA LEU A 230 -7.29 31.93 -2.34
C LEU A 230 -7.96 33.30 -2.27
N GLU A 231 -8.41 33.75 -1.10
CA GLU A 231 -9.06 35.06 -0.91
C GLU A 231 -8.14 36.25 -1.18
N LYS A 232 -6.83 36.08 -1.00
CA LYS A 232 -5.81 37.10 -1.24
C LYS A 232 -5.35 37.14 -2.69
N SER A 233 -5.61 36.11 -3.47
CA SER A 233 -5.05 35.98 -4.81
C SER A 233 -5.90 36.71 -5.83
N GLU A 234 -5.27 37.56 -6.60
CA GLU A 234 -5.85 38.20 -7.82
C GLU A 234 -5.57 37.33 -9.06
N LYS A 235 -4.73 36.30 -8.94
CA LYS A 235 -4.32 35.39 -10.01
C LYS A 235 -5.21 34.17 -10.12
N LYS A 236 -5.33 33.61 -11.34
CA LYS A 236 -5.95 32.32 -11.55
C LYS A 236 -5.18 31.27 -10.77
N THR A 237 -5.78 30.74 -9.71
CA THR A 237 -5.13 29.91 -8.68
C THR A 237 -5.59 28.46 -8.76
N ALA A 238 -4.65 27.53 -8.68
CA ALA A 238 -4.93 26.11 -8.53
C ALA A 238 -4.30 25.54 -7.25
N PHE A 239 -4.95 24.53 -6.70
CA PHE A 239 -4.44 23.69 -5.60
C PHE A 239 -3.92 22.38 -6.17
N LEU A 240 -2.72 21.96 -5.74
CA LEU A 240 -2.17 20.64 -5.99
C LEU A 240 -2.02 19.92 -4.65
N CYS A 241 -2.87 18.95 -4.41
CA CYS A 241 -2.94 18.21 -3.15
C CYS A 241 -2.19 16.88 -3.23
N THR A 242 -1.50 16.51 -2.17
CA THR A 242 -0.77 15.24 -2.09
C THR A 242 -1.63 14.05 -1.67
N GLY A 243 -2.93 14.15 -1.80
CA GLY A 243 -3.92 13.11 -1.58
C GLY A 243 -5.31 13.61 -1.96
N ASP A 244 -6.14 12.75 -2.53
CA ASP A 244 -7.50 13.09 -2.97
C ASP A 244 -8.38 13.56 -1.80
N MET A 245 -8.21 12.97 -0.62
CA MET A 245 -8.96 13.38 0.56
C MET A 245 -8.68 14.83 0.97
N PHE A 246 -7.45 15.33 0.77
CA PHE A 246 -7.15 16.75 1.01
C PHE A 246 -7.87 17.63 -0.01
N ALA A 247 -7.88 17.22 -1.30
CA ALA A 247 -8.58 17.94 -2.35
C ALA A 247 -10.10 17.98 -2.08
N LEU A 248 -10.72 16.84 -1.76
CA LEU A 248 -12.14 16.75 -1.45
C LEU A 248 -12.55 17.61 -0.24
N ASN A 249 -11.72 17.64 0.79
CA ASN A 249 -11.96 18.50 1.94
C ASN A 249 -11.92 19.99 1.58
N LEU A 250 -11.01 20.41 0.69
CA LEU A 250 -10.95 21.76 0.18
C LEU A 250 -12.17 22.08 -0.70
N ILE A 251 -12.54 21.21 -1.63
CA ILE A 251 -13.74 21.38 -2.47
C ILE A 251 -14.96 21.61 -1.57
N ARG A 252 -15.21 20.70 -0.62
CA ARG A 252 -16.34 20.83 0.32
C ARG A 252 -16.33 22.13 1.12
N MET A 253 -15.15 22.57 1.55
CA MET A 253 -15.00 23.84 2.29
C MET A 253 -15.30 25.03 1.40
N PHE A 254 -14.77 25.07 0.18
CA PHE A 254 -14.96 26.17 -0.75
C PHE A 254 -16.40 26.27 -1.27
N GLU A 255 -17.06 25.15 -1.54
CA GLU A 255 -18.47 25.09 -1.92
C GLU A 255 -19.38 25.73 -0.86
N LYS A 256 -19.12 25.48 0.43
CA LYS A 256 -19.84 26.15 1.54
C LYS A 256 -19.64 27.68 1.55
N ASN A 257 -18.59 28.18 0.90
CA ASN A 257 -18.32 29.60 0.73
C ASN A 257 -18.72 30.12 -0.68
N GLY A 258 -19.51 29.34 -1.44
CA GLY A 258 -20.03 29.70 -2.76
C GLY A 258 -19.00 29.65 -3.90
N LYS A 259 -17.85 28.98 -3.70
CA LYS A 259 -16.81 28.82 -4.72
C LYS A 259 -16.87 27.42 -5.35
N ARG A 260 -16.65 27.33 -6.66
CA ARG A 260 -16.73 26.10 -7.43
C ARG A 260 -15.38 25.69 -8.02
N ALA A 261 -15.00 24.44 -7.82
CA ALA A 261 -13.82 23.84 -8.44
C ALA A 261 -13.99 23.81 -9.98
N GLY A 262 -12.91 24.04 -10.71
CA GLY A 262 -12.89 24.15 -12.16
C GLY A 262 -13.43 25.50 -12.72
N GLN A 263 -14.04 26.33 -11.89
CA GLN A 263 -14.59 27.64 -12.27
C GLN A 263 -13.90 28.80 -11.55
N ASP A 264 -13.98 28.81 -10.21
CA ASP A 264 -13.40 29.87 -9.39
C ASP A 264 -11.95 29.59 -9.00
N TYR A 265 -11.54 28.33 -9.00
CA TYR A 265 -10.18 27.85 -8.73
C TYR A 265 -9.99 26.48 -9.35
N GLY A 266 -8.73 26.13 -9.65
CA GLY A 266 -8.37 24.76 -10.03
C GLY A 266 -8.04 23.90 -8.81
N ILE A 267 -8.21 22.58 -8.94
CA ILE A 267 -7.75 21.65 -7.92
C ILE A 267 -7.43 20.28 -8.52
N MET A 268 -6.26 19.74 -8.15
CA MET A 268 -5.80 18.41 -8.52
C MET A 268 -5.49 17.60 -7.27
N GLY A 269 -5.92 16.35 -7.27
CA GLY A 269 -5.67 15.38 -6.21
C GLY A 269 -4.49 14.46 -6.50
N TYR A 270 -4.37 13.42 -5.69
CA TYR A 270 -3.39 12.34 -5.80
C TYR A 270 -3.98 11.10 -5.17
N ASP A 271 -3.77 9.94 -5.73
CA ASP A 271 -4.12 8.56 -5.38
C ASP A 271 -5.13 7.91 -6.32
N ASN A 272 -6.03 8.67 -6.95
CA ASN A 272 -7.15 8.17 -7.78
C ASN A 272 -8.02 7.16 -7.01
N ILE A 273 -8.45 7.57 -5.81
CA ILE A 273 -9.29 6.69 -4.97
C ILE A 273 -10.64 6.41 -5.64
N ASP A 274 -11.16 5.19 -5.48
CA ASP A 274 -12.40 4.72 -6.12
C ASP A 274 -13.63 5.58 -5.78
N PHE A 275 -13.62 6.24 -4.62
CA PHE A 275 -14.69 7.15 -4.18
C PHE A 275 -14.89 8.36 -5.13
N LEU A 276 -13.90 8.71 -5.95
CA LEU A 276 -13.99 9.81 -6.90
C LEU A 276 -15.07 9.59 -7.98
N GLU A 277 -15.50 8.37 -8.22
CA GLU A 277 -16.62 8.07 -9.13
C GLU A 277 -17.95 8.71 -8.67
N TYR A 278 -18.09 9.01 -7.37
CA TYR A 278 -19.29 9.58 -6.77
C TYR A 278 -19.20 11.10 -6.52
N VAL A 279 -18.11 11.74 -6.95
CA VAL A 279 -17.85 13.17 -6.70
C VAL A 279 -18.15 14.00 -7.95
N THR A 280 -18.84 15.12 -7.77
CA THR A 280 -19.10 16.12 -8.82
C THR A 280 -18.72 17.50 -8.31
N PRO A 281 -17.91 18.30 -9.08
CA PRO A 281 -17.31 17.94 -10.35
C PRO A 281 -16.27 16.82 -10.20
N ARG A 282 -16.03 16.04 -11.26
CA ARG A 282 -15.04 14.97 -11.25
C ARG A 282 -13.64 15.54 -11.00
N LEU A 283 -12.98 15.05 -9.96
CA LEU A 283 -11.65 15.52 -9.58
C LEU A 283 -10.59 15.08 -10.61
N THR A 284 -9.78 16.02 -11.09
CA THR A 284 -8.51 15.70 -11.78
C THR A 284 -7.53 15.20 -10.74
N THR A 285 -6.91 14.03 -10.95
CA THR A 285 -6.04 13.40 -9.96
C THR A 285 -4.90 12.63 -10.61
N ILE A 286 -3.90 12.25 -9.81
CA ILE A 286 -2.79 11.40 -10.23
C ILE A 286 -3.08 9.97 -9.76
N ASP A 287 -3.05 9.01 -10.68
CA ASP A 287 -3.24 7.59 -10.36
C ASP A 287 -1.95 6.99 -9.80
N ASN A 288 -2.05 6.45 -8.60
CA ASN A 288 -0.98 5.76 -7.89
C ASN A 288 -0.77 4.30 -8.35
N HIS A 289 -1.61 3.80 -9.23
CA HIS A 289 -1.57 2.41 -9.71
C HIS A 289 -1.50 1.39 -8.57
N VAL A 290 -2.41 1.52 -7.59
CA VAL A 290 -2.41 0.73 -6.35
C VAL A 290 -2.30 -0.77 -6.61
N GLU A 291 -3.03 -1.28 -7.60
CA GLU A 291 -3.02 -2.70 -7.98
C GLU A 291 -1.64 -3.14 -8.49
N LYS A 292 -0.98 -2.30 -9.29
CA LYS A 292 0.38 -2.60 -9.79
C LYS A 292 1.42 -2.55 -8.68
N VAL A 293 1.30 -1.61 -7.74
CA VAL A 293 2.19 -1.54 -6.58
C VAL A 293 2.02 -2.80 -5.73
N ALA A 294 0.78 -3.25 -5.50
CA ALA A 294 0.48 -4.49 -4.78
C ALA A 294 1.07 -5.72 -5.49
N GLU A 295 0.84 -5.85 -6.80
CA GLU A 295 1.38 -6.93 -7.64
C GLU A 295 2.91 -6.99 -7.57
N GLU A 296 3.58 -5.85 -7.79
CA GLU A 296 5.04 -5.76 -7.77
C GLU A 296 5.63 -6.03 -6.39
N ALA A 297 4.98 -5.55 -5.32
CA ALA A 297 5.40 -5.82 -3.95
C ALA A 297 5.27 -7.31 -3.61
N PHE A 298 4.17 -7.93 -4.01
CA PHE A 298 3.94 -9.35 -3.76
C PHE A 298 4.90 -10.23 -4.59
N ASN A 299 5.12 -9.89 -5.87
CA ASN A 299 6.07 -10.58 -6.73
C ASN A 299 7.51 -10.48 -6.21
N LEU A 300 7.92 -9.30 -5.73
CA LEU A 300 9.22 -9.11 -5.12
C LEU A 300 9.36 -9.94 -3.83
N LEU A 301 8.33 -9.94 -2.99
CA LEU A 301 8.32 -10.73 -1.76
C LEU A 301 8.46 -12.24 -2.04
N LEU A 302 7.73 -12.78 -3.02
CA LEU A 302 7.86 -14.20 -3.42
C LEU A 302 9.27 -14.55 -3.88
N GLN A 303 9.90 -13.67 -4.68
CA GLN A 303 11.27 -13.88 -5.13
C GLN A 303 12.25 -13.95 -3.95
N LEU A 304 12.09 -13.09 -2.96
CA LEU A 304 12.90 -13.10 -1.74
C LEU A 304 12.66 -14.35 -0.89
N MET A 305 11.41 -14.78 -0.74
CA MET A 305 11.04 -16.00 0.00
C MET A 305 11.60 -17.27 -0.66
N GLU A 306 11.74 -17.29 -1.97
CA GLU A 306 12.36 -18.39 -2.72
C GLU A 306 13.90 -18.35 -2.72
N ASN A 307 14.50 -17.46 -1.96
CA ASN A 307 15.96 -17.21 -1.92
C ASN A 307 16.57 -16.95 -3.31
N LYS A 308 15.81 -16.38 -4.22
CA LYS A 308 16.34 -15.96 -5.51
C LYS A 308 17.26 -14.77 -5.32
N ASN A 309 18.37 -14.78 -6.04
CA ASN A 309 19.24 -13.61 -6.11
C ASN A 309 18.51 -12.53 -6.92
N VAL A 310 17.85 -11.60 -6.20
CA VAL A 310 17.06 -10.51 -6.81
C VAL A 310 18.03 -9.38 -7.12
N ALA A 311 18.30 -9.14 -8.40
CA ALA A 311 19.23 -8.10 -8.84
C ALA A 311 18.67 -6.69 -8.57
N GLU A 312 17.36 -6.51 -8.70
CA GLU A 312 16.68 -5.23 -8.52
C GLU A 312 15.65 -5.33 -7.38
N THR A 313 15.98 -4.73 -6.26
CA THR A 313 15.15 -4.71 -5.04
C THR A 313 14.38 -3.41 -4.85
N GLU A 314 14.66 -2.38 -5.66
CA GLU A 314 13.91 -1.12 -5.70
C GLU A 314 13.10 -1.09 -7.00
N ARG A 315 11.78 -0.99 -6.91
CA ARG A 315 10.87 -0.91 -8.06
C ARG A 315 10.08 0.38 -7.96
N ILE A 316 10.30 1.27 -8.95
CA ILE A 316 9.66 2.59 -9.01
C ILE A 316 8.79 2.63 -10.25
N LEU A 317 7.47 2.70 -10.06
CA LEU A 317 6.49 2.70 -11.13
C LEU A 317 6.17 4.12 -11.58
N GLU A 318 5.89 4.30 -12.88
CA GLU A 318 5.37 5.57 -13.38
C GLU A 318 3.89 5.74 -13.05
N THR A 319 3.44 6.99 -12.98
CA THR A 319 2.06 7.38 -12.71
C THR A 319 1.43 8.00 -13.95
N VAL A 320 0.11 8.13 -13.97
CA VAL A 320 -0.64 8.85 -14.99
C VAL A 320 -1.58 9.85 -14.36
N THR A 321 -1.86 10.96 -15.07
CA THR A 321 -2.92 11.90 -14.69
C THR A 321 -4.26 11.38 -15.21
N VAL A 322 -5.25 11.31 -14.34
CA VAL A 322 -6.64 11.03 -14.68
C VAL A 322 -7.37 12.35 -14.76
N GLN A 323 -7.76 12.74 -15.98
CA GLN A 323 -8.43 14.00 -16.23
C GLN A 323 -9.86 14.01 -15.69
N GLY A 324 -10.19 15.09 -15.02
CA GLY A 324 -11.51 15.41 -14.51
C GLY A 324 -12.00 16.76 -15.04
N GLU A 325 -12.75 17.46 -14.20
CA GLU A 325 -13.39 18.75 -14.53
C GLU A 325 -12.82 19.90 -13.67
N THR A 326 -11.79 19.63 -12.86
CA THR A 326 -11.33 20.56 -11.83
C THR A 326 -10.02 21.27 -12.14
N ILE A 327 -9.40 21.01 -13.33
CA ILE A 327 -8.24 21.73 -13.87
C ILE A 327 -8.56 22.18 -15.31
#